data_bd75e95b224c10b21ecdf233766ae362
#
_entry.id   bd75e95b224c10b21ecdf233766ae362
#
_cell.length_a   1.000
_cell.length_b   1.000
_cell.length_c   1.000
_cell.angle_alpha   90.00
_cell.angle_beta   90.00
_cell.angle_gamma   90.00
#
_symmetry.space_group_name_H-M   'P 1'
#
loop_
_entity.id
_entity.type
_entity.pdbx_description
1 polymer ?
#
loop_
_entity_poly.entity_id
_entity_poly.type
_entity_poly.pdbx_seq_one_letter_code
_entity_poly.pdbx_strand_id
1 'polypeptide(L)'
;MKLESRGGLLLVGLTIEFRGHTMMVDDLVVDTGAVQSLISIDAVDGLDIAPEPEDECVFMRRIGGRELSLRKRVNAIRCDTYHAADVLLDFGQLAAHEGINGLIGLDILESGRFVIDLNAMQLRSMASSAK
;
A
#
# COMPACT_ATOMS: atom_id res chain seq x y z
N MET A 1 12.29 -9.09 1.31
CA MET A 1 11.98 -7.98 2.22
C MET A 1 11.57 -8.52 3.58
N LYS A 2 12.12 -7.93 4.62
CA LYS A 2 11.87 -8.41 5.97
C LYS A 2 10.47 -8.03 6.43
N LEU A 3 9.77 -8.98 7.05
CA LEU A 3 8.51 -8.73 7.74
C LEU A 3 8.79 -8.35 9.17
N GLU A 4 8.23 -7.24 9.61
CA GLU A 4 8.27 -6.85 11.01
C GLU A 4 6.98 -7.29 11.69
N SER A 5 7.08 -7.95 12.84
CA SER A 5 5.91 -8.34 13.62
C SER A 5 5.74 -7.36 14.78
N ARG A 6 4.57 -6.74 14.86
CA ARG A 6 4.26 -5.76 15.89
C ARG A 6 2.79 -5.87 16.26
N GLY A 7 2.53 -6.23 17.53
CA GLY A 7 1.14 -6.29 18.00
C GLY A 7 0.25 -7.26 17.25
N GLY A 8 0.82 -8.36 16.75
CA GLY A 8 0.05 -9.34 15.97
C GLY A 8 -0.10 -8.97 14.49
N LEU A 9 0.52 -7.90 14.04
CA LEU A 9 0.47 -7.46 12.65
C LEU A 9 1.81 -7.67 11.98
N LEU A 10 1.79 -7.99 10.69
CA LEU A 10 2.99 -8.10 9.86
C LEU A 10 3.13 -6.83 9.04
N LEU A 11 4.26 -6.16 9.17
CA LEU A 11 4.48 -4.84 8.57
C LEU A 11 5.60 -4.87 7.55
N VAL A 12 5.41 -4.13 6.49
CA VAL A 12 6.40 -3.94 5.41
C VAL A 12 6.38 -2.51 4.92
N GLY A 13 7.31 -2.16 4.02
CA GLY A 13 7.35 -0.87 3.37
C GLY A 13 7.00 -0.97 1.90
N LEU A 14 6.57 0.15 1.32
CA LEU A 14 6.26 0.29 -0.10
C LEU A 14 6.88 1.58 -0.59
N THR A 15 7.63 1.52 -1.68
CA THR A 15 8.16 2.73 -2.32
C THR A 15 7.17 3.19 -3.36
N ILE A 16 6.80 4.47 -3.31
CA ILE A 16 5.85 5.09 -4.24
C ILE A 16 6.56 6.21 -4.98
N GLU A 17 6.43 6.22 -6.29
CA GLU A 17 6.89 7.31 -7.13
C GLU A 17 5.70 8.06 -7.69
N PHE A 18 5.68 9.37 -7.51
CA PHE A 18 4.61 10.23 -7.98
C PHE A 18 5.17 11.55 -8.48
N ARG A 19 4.98 11.82 -9.77
CA ARG A 19 5.39 13.08 -10.42
C ARG A 19 6.82 13.49 -10.13
N GLY A 20 7.73 12.53 -10.26
CA GLY A 20 9.17 12.76 -10.09
C GLY A 20 9.67 12.69 -8.66
N HIS A 21 8.78 12.50 -7.68
CA HIS A 21 9.16 12.34 -6.29
C HIS A 21 8.99 10.89 -5.87
N THR A 22 9.92 10.39 -5.09
CA THR A 22 9.92 9.01 -4.61
C THR A 22 9.90 9.01 -3.09
N MET A 23 9.08 8.17 -2.50
CA MET A 23 8.99 8.09 -1.05
C MET A 23 8.78 6.63 -0.63
N MET A 24 9.52 6.21 0.41
CA MET A 24 9.28 4.93 1.07
C MET A 24 8.25 5.15 2.19
N VAL A 25 7.16 4.40 2.14
CA VAL A 25 6.15 4.40 3.18
C VAL A 25 6.33 3.13 4.00
N ASP A 26 6.70 3.29 5.26
CA ASP A 26 6.89 2.16 6.17
C ASP A 26 5.61 1.84 6.92
N ASP A 27 5.64 0.75 7.66
CA ASP A 27 4.57 0.36 8.59
C ASP A 27 3.24 0.12 7.91
N LEU A 28 3.27 -0.59 6.79
CA LEU A 28 2.07 -1.04 6.09
C LEU A 28 1.76 -2.47 6.49
N VAL A 29 0.52 -2.72 6.90
CA VAL A 29 0.08 -4.06 7.28
C VAL A 29 -0.10 -4.92 6.04
N VAL A 30 0.49 -6.11 6.03
CA VAL A 30 0.22 -7.12 5.00
C VAL A 30 -1.14 -7.72 5.32
N ASP A 31 -2.14 -7.45 4.47
CA ASP A 31 -3.53 -7.80 4.75
C ASP A 31 -4.15 -8.58 3.59
N THR A 32 -4.14 -9.90 3.69
CA THR A 32 -4.72 -10.76 2.66
C THR A 32 -6.25 -10.71 2.65
N GLY A 33 -6.86 -10.12 3.67
CA GLY A 33 -8.31 -9.92 3.73
C GLY A 33 -8.79 -8.65 3.05
N ALA A 34 -7.87 -7.78 2.64
CA ALA A 34 -8.22 -6.54 1.96
C ALA A 34 -8.10 -6.73 0.44
N VAL A 35 -9.14 -6.38 -0.29
CA VAL A 35 -9.13 -6.45 -1.75
C VAL A 35 -8.23 -5.36 -2.33
N GLN A 36 -8.21 -4.19 -1.70
CA GLN A 36 -7.53 -3.01 -2.20
C GLN A 36 -6.62 -2.44 -1.12
N SER A 37 -5.42 -2.03 -1.53
CA SER A 37 -4.47 -1.38 -0.63
C SER A 37 -4.94 0.02 -0.28
N LEU A 38 -4.63 0.46 0.94
CA LEU A 38 -4.98 1.79 1.43
C LEU A 38 -3.77 2.39 2.11
N ILE A 39 -3.39 3.59 1.69
CA ILE A 39 -2.24 4.31 2.24
C ILE A 39 -2.76 5.55 2.98
N SER A 40 -2.23 5.80 4.16
CA SER A 40 -2.57 7.03 4.91
C SER A 40 -2.14 8.24 4.11
N ILE A 41 -3.07 9.17 3.89
CA ILE A 41 -2.76 10.41 3.17
C ILE A 41 -1.70 11.22 3.91
N ASP A 42 -1.68 11.14 5.22
CA ASP A 42 -0.69 11.85 6.03
C ASP A 42 0.71 11.25 5.87
N ALA A 43 0.79 9.96 5.61
CA ALA A 43 2.08 9.28 5.45
C ALA A 43 2.79 9.65 4.14
N VAL A 44 2.05 10.19 3.17
CA VAL A 44 2.60 10.57 1.86
C VAL A 44 2.61 12.08 1.64
N ASP A 45 2.64 12.83 2.72
CA ASP A 45 2.62 14.29 2.68
C ASP A 45 3.71 14.86 1.76
N GLY A 46 4.88 14.23 1.73
CA GLY A 46 5.98 14.65 0.86
C GLY A 46 5.76 14.42 -0.63
N LEU A 47 4.70 13.72 -1.03
CA LEU A 47 4.38 13.47 -2.44
C LEU A 47 3.36 14.46 -3.01
N ASP A 48 2.81 15.34 -2.19
CA ASP A 48 1.79 16.33 -2.60
C ASP A 48 0.58 15.68 -3.26
N ILE A 49 0.17 14.53 -2.77
CA ILE A 49 -1.01 13.84 -3.29
C ILE A 49 -2.26 14.54 -2.78
N ALA A 50 -3.04 15.08 -3.70
CA ALA A 50 -4.25 15.84 -3.39
C ALA A 50 -5.32 15.56 -4.44
N PRO A 51 -6.61 15.75 -4.10
CA PRO A 51 -7.68 15.54 -5.08
C PRO A 51 -7.57 16.46 -6.29
N GLU A 52 -7.82 15.90 -7.47
CA GLU A 52 -7.87 16.62 -8.73
C GLU A 52 -9.17 16.24 -9.44
N PRO A 53 -9.65 17.06 -10.39
CA PRO A 53 -10.96 16.82 -11.01
C PRO A 53 -11.13 15.45 -11.67
N GLU A 54 -10.06 14.87 -12.19
CA GLU A 54 -10.10 13.57 -12.86
C GLU A 54 -10.05 12.38 -11.91
N ASP A 55 -9.83 12.62 -10.61
CA ASP A 55 -9.68 11.54 -9.64
C ASP A 55 -11.02 10.98 -9.22
N GLU A 56 -10.99 9.71 -8.81
CA GLU A 56 -12.14 9.05 -8.21
C GLU A 56 -12.09 9.13 -6.70
N CYS A 57 -13.25 9.41 -6.11
CA CYS A 57 -13.46 9.23 -4.69
C CYS A 57 -14.21 7.91 -4.51
N VAL A 58 -13.68 7.03 -3.68
CA VAL A 58 -14.28 5.73 -3.43
C VAL A 58 -14.68 5.61 -1.97
N PHE A 59 -15.81 4.95 -1.73
CA PHE A 59 -16.25 4.66 -0.38
C PHE A 59 -15.84 3.24 -0.02
N MET A 60 -15.10 3.12 1.05
CA MET A 60 -14.74 1.82 1.60
C MET A 60 -15.68 1.51 2.74
N ARG A 61 -16.31 0.33 2.68
CA ARG A 61 -17.17 -0.13 3.76
C ARG A 61 -16.31 -0.78 4.82
N ARG A 62 -16.50 -0.34 6.05
CA ARG A 62 -15.88 -0.94 7.21
C ARG A 62 -16.94 -1.25 8.25
N ILE A 63 -16.60 -2.10 9.18
CA ILE A 63 -17.45 -2.32 10.35
C ILE A 63 -17.54 -0.98 11.08
N GLY A 64 -18.77 -0.43 11.18
CA GLY A 64 -19.00 0.86 11.83
C GLY A 64 -19.17 2.04 10.89
N GLY A 65 -19.15 1.84 9.55
CA GLY A 65 -19.44 2.93 8.64
C GLY A 65 -18.71 2.85 7.31
N ARG A 66 -18.81 3.95 6.57
CA ARG A 66 -18.11 4.14 5.30
C ARG A 66 -17.03 5.19 5.48
N GLU A 67 -15.86 4.94 4.91
CA GLU A 67 -14.80 5.93 4.84
C GLU A 67 -14.56 6.31 3.40
N LEU A 68 -14.31 7.60 3.18
CA LEU A 68 -13.99 8.13 1.87
C LEU A 68 -12.49 8.00 1.66
N SER A 69 -12.10 7.44 0.53
CA SER A 69 -10.71 7.46 0.11
C SER A 69 -10.60 8.04 -1.30
N LEU A 70 -9.43 8.59 -1.58
CA LEU A 70 -9.09 9.14 -2.88
C LEU A 70 -8.34 8.07 -3.66
N ARG A 71 -8.88 7.69 -4.82
CA ARG A 71 -8.18 6.77 -5.73
C ARG A 71 -7.35 7.58 -6.70
N LYS A 72 -6.06 7.34 -6.69
CA LYS A 72 -5.11 8.11 -7.49
C LYS A 72 -4.14 7.20 -8.20
N ARG A 73 -3.84 7.51 -9.45
CA ARG A 73 -2.84 6.79 -10.21
C ARG A 73 -1.46 7.34 -9.88
N VAL A 74 -0.58 6.47 -9.40
CA VAL A 74 0.81 6.83 -9.15
C VAL A 74 1.69 6.30 -10.29
N ASN A 75 2.85 6.90 -10.46
CA ASN A 75 3.74 6.56 -11.59
C ASN A 75 4.33 5.17 -11.43
N ALA A 76 4.72 4.80 -10.23
CA ALA A 76 5.29 3.48 -9.98
C ALA A 76 5.22 3.12 -8.50
N ILE A 77 5.25 1.83 -8.23
CA ILE A 77 5.46 1.30 -6.88
C ILE A 77 6.56 0.25 -6.93
N ARG A 78 7.22 0.07 -5.80
CA ARG A 78 8.20 -0.99 -5.61
C ARG A 78 8.03 -1.61 -4.24
N CYS A 79 7.98 -2.92 -4.20
CA CYS A 79 7.93 -3.70 -2.97
C CYS A 79 8.78 -4.95 -3.19
N ASP A 80 9.84 -5.11 -2.41
CA ASP A 80 10.83 -6.16 -2.65
C ASP A 80 11.38 -6.02 -4.08
N THR A 81 11.35 -7.09 -4.87
CA THR A 81 11.77 -7.06 -6.28
C THR A 81 10.63 -6.71 -7.23
N TYR A 82 9.41 -6.61 -6.72
CA TYR A 82 8.25 -6.27 -7.54
C TYR A 82 8.23 -4.77 -7.84
N HIS A 83 8.10 -4.46 -9.11
CA HIS A 83 8.05 -3.09 -9.60
C HIS A 83 6.90 -2.99 -10.62
N ALA A 84 5.99 -2.06 -10.41
CA ALA A 84 4.86 -1.85 -11.30
C ALA A 84 4.69 -0.37 -11.61
N ALA A 85 4.31 -0.08 -12.85
CA ALA A 85 4.07 1.29 -13.31
C ALA A 85 2.56 1.54 -13.44
N ASP A 86 2.16 2.81 -13.32
CA ASP A 86 0.79 3.25 -13.53
C ASP A 86 -0.21 2.50 -12.65
N VAL A 87 0.00 2.55 -11.35
CA VAL A 87 -0.79 1.79 -10.38
C VAL A 87 -1.81 2.69 -9.71
N LEU A 88 -3.05 2.19 -9.60
CA LEU A 88 -4.08 2.87 -8.82
C LEU A 88 -3.95 2.47 -7.35
N LEU A 89 -3.83 3.47 -6.49
CA LEU A 89 -3.80 3.28 -5.05
C LEU A 89 -4.87 4.12 -4.39
N ASP A 90 -5.40 3.64 -3.29
CA ASP A 90 -6.34 4.41 -2.48
C ASP A 90 -5.59 5.09 -1.35
N PHE A 91 -5.89 6.37 -1.16
CA PHE A 91 -5.33 7.20 -0.10
C PHE A 91 -6.47 7.69 0.78
N GLY A 92 -6.31 7.57 2.08
CA GLY A 92 -7.36 7.97 2.99
C GLY A 92 -6.84 8.10 4.40
N GLN A 93 -7.76 8.36 5.32
CA GLN A 93 -7.42 8.41 6.72
C GLN A 93 -7.64 7.04 7.33
N LEU A 94 -6.64 6.59 8.07
CA LEU A 94 -6.76 5.37 8.84
C LEU A 94 -7.21 5.73 10.24
N ALA A 95 -8.28 5.07 10.68
CA ALA A 95 -8.72 5.22 12.05
C ALA A 95 -7.62 4.72 12.98
N ALA A 96 -7.07 5.64 13.72
CA ALA A 96 -6.35 5.51 14.97
C ALA A 96 -5.62 4.20 15.33
N HIS A 97 -4.81 3.66 14.42
CA HIS A 97 -3.81 2.68 14.82
C HIS A 97 -2.46 3.39 14.84
N GLU A 98 -1.97 3.66 16.01
CA GLU A 98 -0.68 4.31 16.16
C GLU A 98 0.42 3.52 15.45
N GLY A 99 1.19 4.23 14.64
CA GLY A 99 2.32 3.63 13.95
C GLY A 99 1.99 2.79 12.73
N ILE A 100 0.73 2.81 12.25
CA ILE A 100 0.33 2.10 11.05
C ILE A 100 0.03 3.15 9.97
N ASN A 101 0.67 3.00 8.81
CA ASN A 101 0.53 3.95 7.71
C ASN A 101 -0.35 3.44 6.57
N GLY A 102 -0.94 2.28 6.72
CA GLY A 102 -1.81 1.73 5.72
C GLY A 102 -1.79 0.22 5.70
N LEU A 103 -2.33 -0.33 4.62
CA LEU A 103 -2.30 -1.76 4.42
C LEU A 103 -2.03 -2.09 2.95
N ILE A 104 -1.36 -3.22 2.74
CA ILE A 104 -1.14 -3.79 1.41
C ILE A 104 -2.11 -4.95 1.26
N GLY A 105 -3.01 -4.81 0.31
CA GLY A 105 -4.06 -5.79 0.03
C GLY A 105 -3.73 -6.70 -1.15
N LEU A 106 -4.73 -7.46 -1.56
CA LEU A 106 -4.57 -8.44 -2.62
C LEU A 106 -4.26 -7.82 -3.98
N ASP A 107 -4.64 -6.59 -4.21
CA ASP A 107 -4.31 -5.88 -5.45
C ASP A 107 -2.80 -5.89 -5.73
N ILE A 108 -1.99 -5.66 -4.71
CA ILE A 108 -0.53 -5.69 -4.83
C ILE A 108 -0.01 -7.12 -4.62
N LEU A 109 -0.52 -7.80 -3.60
CA LEU A 109 0.01 -9.13 -3.24
C LEU A 109 -0.18 -10.14 -4.36
N GLU A 110 -1.32 -10.12 -5.04
CA GLU A 110 -1.56 -11.03 -6.17
C GLU A 110 -0.76 -10.62 -7.39
N SER A 111 -0.74 -9.32 -7.73
CA SER A 111 0.00 -8.85 -8.89
C SER A 111 1.49 -9.15 -8.78
N GLY A 112 2.04 -9.00 -7.59
CA GLY A 112 3.46 -9.30 -7.34
C GLY A 112 3.74 -10.76 -7.02
N ARG A 113 2.72 -11.60 -6.98
CA ARG A 113 2.85 -13.03 -6.64
C ARG A 113 3.68 -13.22 -5.38
N PHE A 114 3.26 -12.50 -4.32
CA PHE A 114 4.02 -12.50 -3.10
C PHE A 114 3.82 -13.77 -2.28
N VAL A 115 4.92 -14.21 -1.70
CA VAL A 115 4.94 -15.28 -0.70
C VAL A 115 5.17 -14.66 0.66
N ILE A 116 4.29 -14.94 1.60
CA ILE A 116 4.45 -14.53 2.99
C ILE A 116 5.11 -15.71 3.72
N ASP A 117 6.38 -15.57 4.01
CA ASP A 117 7.17 -16.64 4.62
C ASP A 117 7.32 -16.36 6.12
N LEU A 118 6.49 -16.99 6.92
CA LEU A 118 6.51 -16.78 8.36
C LEU A 118 7.69 -17.46 9.02
N ASN A 119 8.28 -18.46 8.38
CA ASN A 119 9.45 -19.13 8.91
C ASN A 119 10.68 -18.22 8.84
N ALA A 120 10.90 -17.61 7.69
CA ALA A 120 12.02 -16.68 7.48
C ALA A 120 11.68 -15.25 7.85
N MET A 121 10.41 -14.97 8.14
CA MET A 121 9.87 -13.61 8.34
C MET A 121 10.23 -12.70 7.19
N GLN A 122 9.85 -13.13 6.00
CA GLN A 122 10.10 -12.40 4.76
C GLN A 122 8.88 -12.37 3.86
N LEU A 123 8.73 -11.24 3.17
CA LEU A 123 7.79 -11.09 2.06
C LEU A 123 8.61 -11.11 0.78
N ARG A 124 8.34 -12.05 -0.10
CA ARG A 124 9.11 -12.21 -1.34
C ARG A 124 8.20 -12.18 -2.56
N SER A 125 8.57 -11.39 -3.54
CA SER A 125 7.88 -11.40 -4.82
C SER A 125 8.42 -12.54 -5.68
N MET A 126 7.50 -13.31 -6.24
CA MET A 126 7.81 -14.38 -7.20
C MET A 126 7.46 -13.97 -8.63
N ALA A 127 7.08 -12.71 -8.83
CA ALA A 127 6.78 -12.22 -10.16
C ALA A 127 8.06 -12.17 -11.00
N SER A 128 7.93 -12.52 -12.28
CA SER A 128 9.03 -12.37 -13.22
C SER A 128 9.38 -10.89 -13.35
N SER A 129 10.69 -10.60 -13.45
CA SER A 129 11.11 -9.24 -13.76
C SER A 129 10.55 -8.87 -15.11
N ALA A 130 9.70 -7.85 -15.15
CA ALA A 130 9.19 -7.33 -16.42
C ALA A 130 10.36 -6.70 -17.18
N LYS A 131 10.46 -7.05 -18.41
CA LYS A 131 11.48 -6.45 -19.29
C LYS A 131 10.92 -5.27 -20.01
#